data_329163f3f601ee11a1c05f7813909800
#
_entry.id   329163f3f601ee11a1c05f7813909800
#
_cell.length_a   1.000
_cell.length_b   1.000
_cell.length_c   1.000
_cell.angle_alpha   90.00
_cell.angle_beta   90.00
_cell.angle_gamma   90.00
#
_symmetry.space_group_name_H-M   'P 1'
#
loop_
_entity.id
_entity.type
_entity.pdbx_description
1 polymer ?
#
loop_
_entity_poly.entity_id
_entity_poly.type
_entity_poly.pdbx_seq_one_letter_code
_entity_poly.pdbx_strand_id
1 'polypeptide(L)'
;MMKKSGIYRILNRIDGKFYIGSAFDFNRRFSRHKRLLNNNYHTNSHLQNAWNFSGECNFIFEILEEVTDKSILLNREQFWLDWTQCYDRDIGYNILKIADNRTGILHSKETKIKMSMAHKGKVKSKEWQDKITKAITGKKRNLSVGKAHSERMKGFKHSDETKEKMRFSQTGRKHSEESKRKRSEKLKGKLIRPLELSL
;
A
#
# COMPACT_ATOMS: atom_id res chain seq x y z
N MET A 1 12.23 21.94 9.64
CA MET A 1 12.89 22.07 8.32
C MET A 1 11.87 21.82 7.22
N MET A 2 11.78 22.71 6.24
CA MET A 2 10.91 22.50 5.08
C MET A 2 11.40 21.31 4.27
N LYS A 3 10.46 20.45 3.86
CA LYS A 3 10.76 19.29 3.03
C LYS A 3 11.03 19.75 1.61
N LYS A 4 12.23 19.53 1.11
CA LYS A 4 12.60 19.84 -0.26
C LYS A 4 12.32 18.67 -1.17
N SER A 5 11.60 18.89 -2.27
CA SER A 5 11.27 17.92 -3.30
C SER A 5 11.98 18.23 -4.61
N GLY A 6 12.21 17.22 -5.45
CA GLY A 6 12.87 17.40 -6.74
C GLY A 6 13.53 16.14 -7.27
N ILE A 7 14.50 16.36 -8.15
CA ILE A 7 15.26 15.30 -8.82
C ILE A 7 16.65 15.22 -8.21
N TYR A 8 17.13 14.00 -8.04
CA TYR A 8 18.44 13.71 -7.45
C TYR A 8 19.17 12.65 -8.26
N ARG A 9 20.50 12.61 -8.09
CA ARG A 9 21.32 11.52 -8.57
C ARG A 9 22.08 10.85 -7.42
N ILE A 10 22.39 9.57 -7.62
CA ILE A 10 23.32 8.80 -6.81
C ILE A 10 24.49 8.45 -7.73
N LEU A 11 25.61 9.10 -7.55
CA LEU A 11 26.79 8.98 -8.39
C LEU A 11 27.80 8.05 -7.74
N ASN A 12 28.31 7.08 -8.50
CA ASN A 12 29.49 6.29 -8.13
C ASN A 12 30.75 6.95 -8.66
N ARG A 13 31.67 7.30 -7.77
CA ARG A 13 32.93 7.97 -8.12
C ARG A 13 33.94 7.06 -8.82
N ILE A 14 33.80 5.75 -8.70
CA ILE A 14 34.75 4.78 -9.26
C ILE A 14 34.55 4.64 -10.77
N ASP A 15 33.32 4.47 -11.22
CA ASP A 15 32.99 4.21 -12.63
C ASP A 15 32.29 5.39 -13.32
N GLY A 16 31.98 6.46 -12.58
CA GLY A 16 31.28 7.63 -13.07
C GLY A 16 29.80 7.43 -13.38
N LYS A 17 29.28 6.20 -13.22
CA LYS A 17 27.88 5.89 -13.47
C LYS A 17 26.99 6.39 -12.36
N PHE A 18 25.73 6.66 -12.69
CA PHE A 18 24.81 7.26 -11.73
C PHE A 18 23.38 6.73 -11.90
N TYR A 19 22.61 6.86 -10.84
CA TYR A 19 21.18 6.63 -10.81
C TYR A 19 20.45 7.96 -10.65
N ILE A 20 19.36 8.16 -11.40
CA ILE A 20 18.46 9.32 -11.28
C ILE A 20 17.13 8.87 -10.69
N GLY A 21 16.54 9.71 -9.85
CA GLY A 21 15.21 9.50 -9.28
C GLY A 21 14.60 10.80 -8.77
N SER A 22 13.30 10.74 -8.46
CA SER A 22 12.56 11.84 -7.84
C SER A 22 12.28 11.59 -6.36
N ALA A 23 12.11 12.67 -5.61
CA ALA A 23 11.77 12.65 -4.21
C ALA A 23 10.80 13.76 -3.81
N PHE A 24 9.83 13.44 -2.96
CA PHE A 24 9.00 14.42 -2.24
C PHE A 24 9.72 15.01 -1.00
N ASP A 25 10.78 14.34 -0.56
CA ASP A 25 11.62 14.71 0.57
C ASP A 25 12.99 14.02 0.38
N PHE A 26 14.01 14.79 0.06
CA PHE A 26 15.35 14.27 -0.23
C PHE A 26 15.96 13.54 0.97
N ASN A 27 15.84 14.08 2.18
CA ASN A 27 16.44 13.49 3.36
C ASN A 27 15.87 12.09 3.63
N ARG A 28 14.55 11.98 3.56
CA ARG A 28 13.86 10.70 3.71
C ARG A 28 14.22 9.72 2.60
N ARG A 29 14.33 10.21 1.36
CA ARG A 29 14.66 9.38 0.19
C ARG A 29 16.08 8.86 0.27
N PHE A 30 17.04 9.70 0.58
CA PHE A 30 18.47 9.33 0.71
C PHE A 30 18.69 8.33 1.85
N SER A 31 18.12 8.58 3.01
CA SER A 31 18.16 7.66 4.14
C SER A 31 17.55 6.30 3.79
N ARG A 32 16.46 6.28 3.01
CA ARG A 32 15.86 5.03 2.54
C ARG A 32 16.77 4.28 1.58
N HIS A 33 17.39 4.98 0.61
CA HIS A 33 18.35 4.34 -0.32
C HIS A 33 19.51 3.72 0.44
N LYS A 34 20.19 4.48 1.30
CA LYS A 34 21.31 3.98 2.10
C LYS A 34 20.92 2.75 2.92
N ARG A 35 19.80 2.81 3.63
CA ARG A 35 19.31 1.68 4.41
C ARG A 35 19.06 0.43 3.55
N LEU A 36 18.43 0.57 2.37
CA LEU A 36 18.15 -0.57 1.50
C LEU A 36 19.41 -1.13 0.87
N LEU A 37 20.34 -0.27 0.44
CA LEU A 37 21.61 -0.67 -0.16
C LEU A 37 22.50 -1.40 0.86
N ASN A 38 22.61 -0.88 2.07
CA ASN A 38 23.41 -1.48 3.14
C ASN A 38 22.87 -2.83 3.62
N ASN A 39 21.55 -3.06 3.47
CA ASN A 39 20.92 -4.32 3.85
C ASN A 39 20.73 -5.29 2.67
N ASN A 40 21.23 -5.00 1.47
CA ASN A 40 21.04 -5.82 0.25
C ASN A 40 19.57 -6.02 -0.16
N TYR A 41 18.71 -5.05 0.12
CA TYR A 41 17.27 -5.09 -0.23
C TYR A 41 16.85 -4.02 -1.25
N HIS A 42 17.80 -3.40 -1.94
CA HIS A 42 17.47 -2.36 -2.91
C HIS A 42 16.82 -2.97 -4.16
N THR A 43 15.70 -2.37 -4.61
CA THR A 43 14.91 -2.88 -5.75
C THR A 43 15.62 -2.78 -7.09
N ASN A 44 16.57 -1.85 -7.23
CA ASN A 44 17.42 -1.73 -8.41
C ASN A 44 18.68 -2.57 -8.19
N SER A 45 18.74 -3.72 -8.85
CA SER A 45 19.85 -4.67 -8.73
C SER A 45 21.16 -4.12 -9.30
N HIS A 46 21.12 -3.25 -10.32
CA HIS A 46 22.31 -2.63 -10.90
C HIS A 46 23.00 -1.73 -9.87
N LEU A 47 22.24 -0.83 -9.25
CA LEU A 47 22.75 0.05 -8.21
C LEU A 47 23.19 -0.75 -6.97
N GLN A 48 22.47 -1.83 -6.61
CA GLN A 48 22.86 -2.69 -5.50
C GLN A 48 24.19 -3.37 -5.74
N ASN A 49 24.40 -3.94 -6.93
CA ASN A 49 25.64 -4.61 -7.26
C ASN A 49 26.81 -3.63 -7.27
N ALA A 50 26.63 -2.44 -7.84
CA ALA A 50 27.64 -1.39 -7.83
C ALA A 50 27.98 -0.94 -6.40
N TRP A 51 26.96 -0.78 -5.54
CA TRP A 51 27.17 -0.44 -4.13
C TRP A 51 27.99 -1.49 -3.37
N ASN A 52 27.70 -2.77 -3.59
CA ASN A 52 28.41 -3.86 -2.96
C ASN A 52 29.85 -3.98 -3.45
N PHE A 53 30.09 -3.65 -4.73
CA PHE A 53 31.42 -3.69 -5.34
C PHE A 53 32.27 -2.49 -4.94
N SER A 54 31.72 -1.28 -5.05
CA SER A 54 32.46 -0.03 -4.85
C SER A 54 32.53 0.43 -3.40
N GLY A 55 31.58 -0.01 -2.55
CA GLY A 55 31.45 0.45 -1.16
C GLY A 55 30.74 1.81 -1.00
N GLU A 56 30.05 2.01 0.12
CA GLU A 56 29.25 3.21 0.42
C GLU A 56 30.01 4.52 0.26
N CYS A 57 31.27 4.56 0.67
CA CYS A 57 32.10 5.78 0.67
C CYS A 57 32.33 6.37 -0.73
N ASN A 58 32.15 5.56 -1.78
CA ASN A 58 32.35 6.00 -3.16
C ASN A 58 31.05 6.51 -3.81
N PHE A 59 29.93 6.54 -3.08
CA PHE A 59 28.69 7.07 -3.61
C PHE A 59 28.35 8.44 -3.04
N ILE A 60 27.97 9.36 -3.94
CA ILE A 60 27.54 10.70 -3.61
C ILE A 60 26.05 10.83 -3.93
N PHE A 61 25.30 11.41 -3.00
CA PHE A 61 23.89 11.77 -3.18
C PHE A 61 23.80 13.27 -3.44
N GLU A 62 23.33 13.64 -4.63
CA GLU A 62 23.28 15.04 -5.08
C GLU A 62 21.88 15.42 -5.52
N ILE A 63 21.49 16.65 -5.25
CA ILE A 63 20.26 17.25 -5.75
C ILE A 63 20.59 17.87 -7.11
N LEU A 64 19.90 17.43 -8.17
CA LEU A 64 20.03 17.99 -9.51
C LEU A 64 19.09 19.19 -9.71
N GLU A 65 17.87 19.08 -9.17
CA GLU A 65 16.83 20.08 -9.36
C GLU A 65 15.88 20.09 -8.16
N GLU A 66 15.60 21.27 -7.61
CA GLU A 66 14.52 21.45 -6.64
C GLU A 66 13.21 21.76 -7.39
N VAL A 67 12.16 21.00 -7.11
CA VAL A 67 10.84 21.12 -7.74
C VAL A 67 9.81 21.34 -6.64
N THR A 68 9.21 22.53 -6.64
CA THR A 68 8.19 22.90 -5.64
C THR A 68 6.83 22.27 -5.93
N ASP A 69 6.46 22.20 -7.22
CA ASP A 69 5.23 21.57 -7.66
C ASP A 69 5.43 20.05 -7.83
N LYS A 70 4.85 19.32 -6.90
CA LYS A 70 4.95 17.86 -6.87
C LYS A 70 4.23 17.16 -8.02
N SER A 71 3.31 17.84 -8.70
CA SER A 71 2.55 17.27 -9.82
C SER A 71 3.43 17.05 -11.04
N ILE A 72 4.48 17.86 -11.23
CA ILE A 72 5.39 17.75 -12.37
C ILE A 72 6.64 16.90 -12.10
N LEU A 73 6.80 16.36 -10.88
CA LEU A 73 8.00 15.60 -10.51
C LEU A 73 8.28 14.44 -11.48
N LEU A 74 7.25 13.73 -11.92
CA LEU A 74 7.40 12.62 -12.85
C LEU A 74 7.88 13.08 -14.23
N ASN A 75 7.35 14.21 -14.71
CA ASN A 75 7.77 14.80 -15.97
C ASN A 75 9.23 15.30 -15.91
N ARG A 76 9.63 15.87 -14.74
CA ARG A 76 11.01 16.29 -14.54
C ARG A 76 11.98 15.12 -14.45
N GLU A 77 11.58 14.02 -13.77
CA GLU A 77 12.35 12.78 -13.75
C GLU A 77 12.52 12.22 -15.16
N GLN A 78 11.44 12.18 -15.98
CA GLN A 78 11.52 11.74 -17.37
C GLN A 78 12.47 12.62 -18.18
N PHE A 79 12.38 13.93 -18.06
CA PHE A 79 13.31 14.86 -18.72
C PHE A 79 14.77 14.51 -18.42
N TRP A 80 15.11 14.29 -17.16
CA TRP A 80 16.47 13.94 -16.75
C TRP A 80 16.91 12.58 -17.24
N LEU A 81 16.00 11.59 -17.29
CA LEU A 81 16.28 10.27 -17.86
C LEU A 81 16.57 10.35 -19.36
N ASP A 82 15.78 11.11 -20.10
CA ASP A 82 15.95 11.27 -21.55
C ASP A 82 17.22 12.05 -21.89
N TRP A 83 17.51 13.09 -21.12
CA TRP A 83 18.70 13.94 -21.35
C TRP A 83 20.00 13.21 -21.04
N THR A 84 20.03 12.42 -19.95
CA THR A 84 21.25 11.74 -19.51
C THR A 84 21.40 10.32 -20.04
N GLN A 85 20.31 9.71 -20.48
CA GLN A 85 20.24 8.30 -20.92
C GLN A 85 20.81 7.31 -19.88
N CYS A 86 20.68 7.62 -18.59
CA CYS A 86 21.25 6.83 -17.50
C CYS A 86 20.59 5.43 -17.33
N TYR A 87 19.63 5.09 -18.17
CA TYR A 87 19.12 3.73 -18.36
C TYR A 87 20.02 2.87 -19.26
N ASP A 88 20.94 3.49 -20.00
CA ASP A 88 22.01 2.77 -20.68
C ASP A 88 23.02 2.24 -19.64
N ARG A 89 23.37 0.97 -19.75
CA ARG A 89 24.27 0.31 -18.81
C ARG A 89 25.67 0.87 -18.78
N ASP A 90 26.09 1.53 -19.83
CA ASP A 90 27.40 2.16 -19.90
C ASP A 90 27.44 3.53 -19.25
N ILE A 91 26.26 4.16 -19.08
CA ILE A 91 26.11 5.51 -18.55
C ILE A 91 25.58 5.50 -17.11
N GLY A 92 24.64 4.61 -16.79
CA GLY A 92 23.98 4.67 -15.49
C GLY A 92 23.40 3.36 -14.97
N TYR A 93 22.73 3.49 -13.84
CA TYR A 93 22.15 2.37 -13.12
C TYR A 93 20.63 2.28 -13.26
N ASN A 94 19.97 3.21 -13.94
CA ASN A 94 18.53 3.13 -14.13
C ASN A 94 18.19 1.90 -14.98
N ILE A 95 17.15 1.13 -14.56
CA ILE A 95 16.71 -0.07 -15.29
C ILE A 95 15.62 0.31 -16.29
N LEU A 96 14.78 1.29 -15.92
CA LEU A 96 13.65 1.70 -16.74
C LEU A 96 13.97 2.97 -17.51
N LYS A 97 13.61 2.98 -18.79
CA LYS A 97 13.71 4.15 -19.68
C LYS A 97 12.63 5.19 -19.40
N ILE A 98 11.52 4.75 -18.82
CA ILE A 98 10.37 5.62 -18.53
C ILE A 98 10.29 5.84 -17.04
N ALA A 99 10.18 7.10 -16.63
CA ALA A 99 9.88 7.46 -15.26
C ALA A 99 8.49 6.89 -14.91
N ASP A 100 8.46 5.87 -14.08
CA ASP A 100 7.24 5.16 -13.77
C ASP A 100 6.92 5.25 -12.29
N ASN A 101 5.80 5.86 -12.03
CA ASN A 101 5.15 5.76 -10.75
C ASN A 101 4.24 4.52 -10.82
N ARG A 102 4.75 3.34 -10.43
CA ARG A 102 3.97 2.08 -10.41
C ARG A 102 2.66 2.15 -9.62
N THR A 103 2.33 3.33 -9.09
CA THR A 103 1.05 3.64 -8.46
C THR A 103 -0.03 3.68 -9.53
N GLY A 104 -0.90 2.68 -9.54
CA GLY A 104 -2.03 2.62 -10.48
C GLY A 104 -1.84 1.69 -11.67
N ILE A 105 -0.69 1.04 -11.84
CA ILE A 105 -0.54 -0.01 -12.86
C ILE A 105 -1.41 -1.20 -12.47
N LEU A 106 -2.47 -1.39 -13.24
CA LEU A 106 -3.34 -2.55 -13.08
C LEU A 106 -2.66 -3.77 -13.70
N HIS A 107 -2.51 -4.81 -12.89
CA HIS A 107 -2.09 -6.11 -13.43
C HIS A 107 -3.02 -6.56 -14.57
N SER A 108 -2.47 -7.17 -15.60
CA SER A 108 -3.24 -7.77 -16.68
C SER A 108 -4.23 -8.81 -16.12
N LYS A 109 -5.29 -9.10 -16.88
CA LYS A 109 -6.26 -10.14 -16.47
C LYS A 109 -5.57 -11.48 -16.23
N GLU A 110 -4.61 -11.85 -17.07
CA GLU A 110 -3.84 -13.08 -16.95
C GLU A 110 -3.00 -13.10 -15.66
N THR A 111 -2.28 -12.00 -15.35
CA THR A 111 -1.51 -11.89 -14.10
C THR A 111 -2.41 -11.97 -12.87
N LYS A 112 -3.59 -11.34 -12.91
CA LYS A 112 -4.58 -11.44 -11.81
C LYS A 112 -5.07 -12.86 -11.62
N ILE A 113 -5.32 -13.60 -12.71
CA ILE A 113 -5.71 -15.02 -12.66
C ILE A 113 -4.58 -15.86 -12.06
N LYS A 114 -3.33 -15.70 -12.53
CA LYS A 114 -2.17 -16.41 -11.98
C LYS A 114 -2.00 -16.17 -10.48
N MET A 115 -2.10 -14.92 -10.04
CA MET A 115 -2.04 -14.57 -8.61
C MET A 115 -3.20 -15.19 -7.83
N SER A 116 -4.43 -15.15 -8.35
CA SER A 116 -5.60 -15.75 -7.73
C SER A 116 -5.42 -17.27 -7.57
N MET A 117 -4.97 -17.95 -8.61
CA MET A 117 -4.68 -19.38 -8.57
C MET A 117 -3.58 -19.73 -7.57
N ALA A 118 -2.52 -18.93 -7.52
CA ALA A 118 -1.43 -19.13 -6.57
C ALA A 118 -1.83 -18.96 -5.10
N HIS A 119 -2.90 -18.20 -4.83
CA HIS A 119 -3.42 -17.97 -3.48
C HIS A 119 -4.64 -18.86 -3.14
N LYS A 120 -5.30 -19.42 -4.15
CA LYS A 120 -6.49 -20.25 -3.98
C LYS A 120 -6.15 -21.50 -3.15
N GLY A 121 -6.93 -21.75 -2.11
CA GLY A 121 -6.75 -22.92 -1.24
C GLY A 121 -5.61 -22.81 -0.20
N LYS A 122 -4.82 -21.75 -0.19
CA LYS A 122 -3.82 -21.56 0.87
C LYS A 122 -4.50 -21.15 2.17
N VAL A 123 -4.59 -22.08 3.08
CA VAL A 123 -5.06 -21.83 4.45
C VAL A 123 -3.90 -21.25 5.25
N LYS A 124 -4.12 -20.11 5.87
CA LYS A 124 -3.13 -19.50 6.77
C LYS A 124 -3.03 -20.30 8.05
N SER A 125 -1.81 -20.48 8.57
CA SER A 125 -1.61 -21.24 9.81
C SER A 125 -2.43 -20.65 10.96
N LYS A 126 -2.84 -21.50 11.90
CA LYS A 126 -3.59 -21.08 13.09
C LYS A 126 -2.79 -20.04 13.89
N GLU A 127 -1.50 -20.24 14.04
CA GLU A 127 -0.59 -19.30 14.72
C GLU A 127 -0.62 -17.91 14.09
N TRP A 128 -0.61 -17.83 12.75
CA TRP A 128 -0.71 -16.56 12.03
C TRP A 128 -2.08 -15.89 12.24
N GLN A 129 -3.16 -16.67 12.21
CA GLN A 129 -4.52 -16.19 12.48
C GLN A 129 -4.62 -15.63 13.90
N ASP A 130 -4.07 -16.35 14.88
CA ASP A 130 -4.07 -15.94 16.29
C ASP A 130 -3.26 -14.65 16.50
N LYS A 131 -2.10 -14.51 15.86
CA LYS A 131 -1.31 -13.27 15.87
C LYS A 131 -2.10 -12.07 15.34
N ILE A 132 -2.81 -12.24 14.23
CA ILE A 132 -3.65 -11.17 13.66
C ILE A 132 -4.84 -10.87 14.57
N THR A 133 -5.52 -11.89 15.07
CA THR A 133 -6.64 -11.71 15.97
C THR A 133 -6.22 -10.93 17.21
N LYS A 134 -5.13 -11.31 17.88
CA LYS A 134 -4.57 -10.58 19.02
C LYS A 134 -4.22 -9.12 18.66
N ALA A 135 -3.66 -8.89 17.48
CA ALA A 135 -3.28 -7.55 17.04
C ALA A 135 -4.47 -6.62 16.76
N ILE A 136 -5.63 -7.17 16.43
CA ILE A 136 -6.84 -6.41 16.05
C ILE A 136 -7.84 -6.33 17.22
N THR A 137 -7.89 -7.37 18.09
CA THR A 137 -8.82 -7.43 19.21
C THR A 137 -8.62 -6.25 20.15
N GLY A 138 -9.69 -5.57 20.51
CA GLY A 138 -9.69 -4.41 21.41
C GLY A 138 -9.30 -3.07 20.74
N LYS A 139 -8.81 -3.06 19.50
CA LYS A 139 -8.54 -1.80 18.79
C LYS A 139 -9.84 -1.20 18.27
N LYS A 140 -10.24 -0.08 18.81
CA LYS A 140 -11.36 0.70 18.29
C LYS A 140 -10.96 1.28 16.91
N ARG A 141 -11.80 1.10 15.90
CA ARG A 141 -11.61 1.75 14.60
C ARG A 141 -11.70 3.26 14.77
N ASN A 142 -10.89 3.99 14.01
CA ASN A 142 -11.00 5.44 13.99
C ASN A 142 -12.42 5.84 13.54
N LEU A 143 -13.07 6.71 14.33
CA LEU A 143 -14.45 7.17 14.09
C LEU A 143 -14.61 7.83 12.72
N SER A 144 -13.59 8.54 12.24
CA SER A 144 -13.60 9.16 10.90
C SER A 144 -13.72 8.12 9.78
N VAL A 145 -13.01 7.00 9.88
CA VAL A 145 -13.08 5.89 8.91
C VAL A 145 -14.46 5.23 8.96
N GLY A 146 -15.04 5.07 10.15
CA GLY A 146 -16.39 4.53 10.32
C GLY A 146 -17.46 5.44 9.69
N LYS A 147 -17.37 6.76 9.90
CA LYS A 147 -18.27 7.73 9.29
C LYS A 147 -18.16 7.75 7.76
N ALA A 148 -16.94 7.82 7.22
CA ALA A 148 -16.71 7.81 5.78
C ALA A 148 -17.24 6.52 5.12
N HIS A 149 -17.08 5.37 5.78
CA HIS A 149 -17.66 4.12 5.29
C HIS A 149 -19.20 4.14 5.32
N SER A 150 -19.79 4.62 6.41
CA SER A 150 -21.24 4.75 6.56
C SER A 150 -21.83 5.66 5.48
N GLU A 151 -21.23 6.83 5.24
CA GLU A 151 -21.67 7.75 4.18
C GLU A 151 -21.60 7.11 2.79
N ARG A 152 -20.51 6.42 2.48
CA ARG A 152 -20.35 5.71 1.19
C ARG A 152 -21.36 4.59 1.00
N MET A 153 -21.83 3.97 2.09
CA MET A 153 -22.81 2.86 2.05
C MET A 153 -24.25 3.35 2.12
N LYS A 154 -24.48 4.68 2.36
CA LYS A 154 -25.82 5.23 2.30
C LYS A 154 -26.44 5.04 0.91
N GLY A 155 -27.60 4.43 0.86
CA GLY A 155 -28.33 4.17 -0.39
C GLY A 155 -27.78 3.02 -1.25
N PHE A 156 -26.70 2.34 -0.82
CA PHE A 156 -26.21 1.17 -1.53
C PHE A 156 -27.22 0.02 -1.44
N LYS A 157 -27.72 -0.39 -2.59
CA LYS A 157 -28.62 -1.56 -2.71
C LYS A 157 -27.87 -2.69 -3.40
N HIS A 158 -27.91 -3.88 -2.82
CA HIS A 158 -27.40 -5.07 -3.48
C HIS A 158 -28.19 -5.35 -4.75
N SER A 159 -27.53 -5.85 -5.80
CA SER A 159 -28.19 -6.37 -7.00
C SER A 159 -29.17 -7.49 -6.63
N ASP A 160 -30.18 -7.71 -7.46
CA ASP A 160 -31.19 -8.75 -7.19
C ASP A 160 -30.55 -10.14 -7.18
N GLU A 161 -29.57 -10.39 -8.05
CA GLU A 161 -28.76 -11.62 -8.03
C GLU A 161 -28.04 -11.81 -6.68
N THR A 162 -27.46 -10.74 -6.14
CA THR A 162 -26.78 -10.81 -4.82
C THR A 162 -27.79 -11.06 -3.69
N LYS A 163 -28.95 -10.44 -3.76
CA LYS A 163 -30.04 -10.67 -2.78
C LYS A 163 -30.54 -12.13 -2.83
N GLU A 164 -30.70 -12.70 -4.01
CA GLU A 164 -31.06 -14.09 -4.17
C GLU A 164 -30.01 -15.05 -3.59
N LYS A 165 -28.71 -14.81 -3.89
CA LYS A 165 -27.62 -15.60 -3.31
C LYS A 165 -27.61 -15.53 -1.77
N MET A 166 -27.83 -14.33 -1.20
CA MET A 166 -27.95 -14.16 0.25
C MET A 166 -29.17 -14.87 0.81
N ARG A 167 -30.33 -14.76 0.16
CA ARG A 167 -31.56 -15.48 0.54
C ARG A 167 -31.32 -16.98 0.55
N PHE A 168 -30.76 -17.53 -0.52
CA PHE A 168 -30.48 -18.97 -0.64
C PHE A 168 -29.51 -19.45 0.46
N SER A 169 -28.45 -18.70 0.75
CA SER A 169 -27.49 -19.05 1.79
C SER A 169 -28.06 -19.00 3.23
N GLN A 170 -29.14 -18.26 3.43
CA GLN A 170 -29.83 -18.14 4.72
C GLN A 170 -31.01 -19.11 4.87
N THR A 171 -31.51 -19.63 3.74
CA THR A 171 -32.61 -20.59 3.74
C THR A 171 -32.21 -21.89 4.47
N GLY A 172 -33.00 -22.32 5.42
CA GLY A 172 -32.73 -23.53 6.22
C GLY A 172 -31.74 -23.33 7.38
N ARG A 173 -31.19 -22.13 7.58
CA ARG A 173 -30.28 -21.86 8.69
C ARG A 173 -31.06 -21.79 10.01
N LYS A 174 -30.87 -22.82 10.86
CA LYS A 174 -31.43 -22.82 12.21
C LYS A 174 -30.49 -22.10 13.17
N HIS A 175 -31.04 -21.15 13.95
CA HIS A 175 -30.29 -20.53 15.04
C HIS A 175 -30.10 -21.54 16.19
N SER A 176 -28.90 -21.53 16.79
CA SER A 176 -28.64 -22.31 17.99
C SER A 176 -29.59 -21.91 19.14
N GLU A 177 -29.91 -22.82 20.05
CA GLU A 177 -30.77 -22.53 21.19
C GLU A 177 -30.20 -21.40 22.06
N GLU A 178 -28.89 -21.32 22.19
CA GLU A 178 -28.23 -20.19 22.88
C GLU A 178 -28.48 -18.84 22.19
N SER A 179 -28.44 -18.80 20.86
CA SER A 179 -28.73 -17.57 20.10
C SER A 179 -30.22 -17.18 20.23
N LYS A 180 -31.13 -18.16 20.27
CA LYS A 180 -32.56 -17.93 20.50
C LYS A 180 -32.78 -17.36 21.91
N ARG A 181 -32.15 -17.95 22.93
CA ARG A 181 -32.22 -17.48 24.32
C ARG A 181 -31.74 -16.05 24.47
N LYS A 182 -30.53 -15.75 23.97
CA LYS A 182 -29.97 -14.38 24.02
C LYS A 182 -30.88 -13.34 23.35
N ARG A 183 -31.51 -13.70 22.24
CA ARG A 183 -32.46 -12.82 21.54
C ARG A 183 -33.72 -12.61 22.38
N SER A 184 -34.29 -13.67 22.99
CA SER A 184 -35.47 -13.59 23.86
C SER A 184 -35.19 -12.69 25.08
N GLU A 185 -34.07 -12.88 25.77
CA GLU A 185 -33.64 -12.08 26.91
C GLU A 185 -33.51 -10.58 26.54
N LYS A 186 -32.91 -10.29 25.39
CA LYS A 186 -32.77 -8.90 24.90
C LYS A 186 -34.11 -8.25 24.55
N LEU A 187 -35.07 -9.01 24.07
CA LEU A 187 -36.42 -8.51 23.78
C LEU A 187 -37.20 -8.27 25.07
N LYS A 188 -37.11 -9.16 26.06
CA LYS A 188 -37.74 -8.98 27.38
C LYS A 188 -37.22 -7.73 28.08
N GLY A 189 -35.90 -7.42 28.01
CA GLY A 189 -35.33 -6.21 28.57
C GLY A 189 -35.76 -4.90 27.88
N LYS A 190 -36.28 -4.96 26.66
CA LYS A 190 -36.81 -3.78 25.95
C LYS A 190 -38.28 -3.50 26.29
N LEU A 191 -39.04 -4.47 26.69
CA LEU A 191 -40.46 -4.34 27.04
C LEU A 191 -40.70 -3.77 28.45
N ILE A 192 -39.66 -3.57 29.27
CA ILE A 192 -39.74 -3.09 30.66
C ILE A 192 -39.39 -1.59 30.78
N ARG A 193 -39.27 -0.84 29.68
CA ARG A 193 -39.20 0.63 29.81
C ARG A 193 -40.60 1.18 29.97
N PRO A 194 -40.95 1.77 31.14
CA PRO A 194 -42.22 2.45 31.29
C PRO A 194 -42.24 3.62 30.29
N LEU A 195 -43.39 3.81 29.64
CA LEU A 195 -43.69 5.05 28.98
C LEU A 195 -43.69 6.12 30.06
N GLU A 196 -42.65 6.97 30.11
CA GLU A 196 -42.73 8.22 30.86
C GLU A 196 -43.77 9.08 30.14
N LEU A 197 -44.95 9.12 30.71
CA LEU A 197 -45.98 10.08 30.38
C LEU A 197 -45.41 11.45 30.79
N SER A 198 -44.99 12.24 29.80
CA SER A 198 -44.78 13.67 29.98
C SER A 198 -46.13 14.33 30.17
N LEU A 199 -46.39 14.82 31.38
CA LEU A 199 -47.36 15.84 31.70
C LEU A 199 -46.85 17.21 31.26
#